data_71c459534d99a6bb913649b7c42ec153
#
_entry.id   71c459534d99a6bb913649b7c42ec153
#
_cell.length_a   1.000
_cell.length_b   1.000
_cell.length_c   1.000
_cell.angle_alpha   90.00
_cell.angle_beta   90.00
_cell.angle_gamma   90.00
#
_symmetry.space_group_name_H-M   'P 1'
#
loop_
_entity.id
_entity.type
_entity.pdbx_description
1 polymer ?
#
loop_
_entity_poly.entity_id
_entity_poly.type
_entity_poly.pdbx_seq_one_letter_code
_entity_poly.pdbx_strand_id
1 'polypeptide(L)'
;FPYVPNRRKIQTKLRMKSLKNYIQEKLIIKKNKNSSYKYSPETKEELKEIIKQRIKDEGNEVDLNDIDVSKITDMSKLFVETDFNGDISTWDVSNVTNMTGMFYECTNFNSDISNWDVSNVTDMYGMFEECELFNQDISNWDVSNVENMGSMFYRCQSFNKDISEWKVSNVTDMHSMFDGCLKFNQDI
;
A
#
# COMPACT_ATOMS: atom_id res chain seq x y z
N PHE A 1 -41.67 -1.92 28.05
CA PHE A 1 -40.32 -1.54 28.48
C PHE A 1 -39.74 -0.67 27.39
N PRO A 2 -39.16 0.53 27.67
CA PRO A 2 -38.53 1.36 26.67
C PRO A 2 -37.25 0.68 26.17
N TYR A 3 -37.04 0.67 24.84
CA TYR A 3 -35.85 0.18 24.18
C TYR A 3 -34.63 1.02 24.60
N VAL A 4 -33.71 0.41 25.35
CA VAL A 4 -32.42 1.06 25.69
C VAL A 4 -31.39 0.67 24.62
N PRO A 5 -30.93 1.61 23.77
CA PRO A 5 -29.97 1.30 22.75
C PRO A 5 -28.64 0.85 23.37
N ASN A 6 -28.03 -0.19 22.78
CA ASN A 6 -26.79 -0.80 23.24
C ASN A 6 -25.67 0.25 23.33
N ARG A 7 -25.14 0.52 24.53
CA ARG A 7 -24.09 1.52 24.80
C ARG A 7 -22.85 1.33 23.91
N ARG A 8 -22.50 0.07 23.56
CA ARG A 8 -21.38 -0.21 22.64
C ARG A 8 -21.62 0.34 21.24
N LYS A 9 -22.85 0.18 20.69
CA LYS A 9 -23.22 0.73 19.36
C LYS A 9 -23.20 2.26 19.36
N ILE A 10 -23.62 2.89 20.46
CA ILE A 10 -23.61 4.36 20.58
C ILE A 10 -22.16 4.87 20.66
N GLN A 11 -21.28 4.25 21.46
CA GLN A 11 -19.88 4.64 21.57
C GLN A 11 -19.13 4.44 20.25
N THR A 12 -19.38 3.35 19.52
CA THR A 12 -18.78 3.11 18.20
C THR A 12 -19.23 4.17 17.20
N LYS A 13 -20.51 4.52 17.18
CA LYS A 13 -21.06 5.55 16.30
C LYS A 13 -20.52 6.95 16.60
N LEU A 14 -20.35 7.29 17.89
CA LEU A 14 -19.75 8.56 18.33
C LEU A 14 -18.26 8.62 17.98
N ARG A 15 -17.51 7.52 18.17
CA ARG A 15 -16.09 7.43 17.81
C ARG A 15 -15.90 7.56 16.29
N MET A 16 -16.77 6.91 15.49
CA MET A 16 -16.73 7.04 14.02
C MET A 16 -17.10 8.45 13.53
N LYS A 17 -18.07 9.11 14.19
CA LYS A 17 -18.41 10.51 13.88
C LYS A 17 -17.26 11.46 14.24
N SER A 18 -16.57 11.21 15.36
CA SER A 18 -15.36 11.96 15.77
C SER A 18 -14.22 11.77 14.78
N LEU A 19 -13.98 10.53 14.32
CA LEU A 19 -12.92 10.23 13.33
C LEU A 19 -13.25 10.86 11.96
N LYS A 20 -14.50 10.75 11.50
CA LYS A 20 -14.93 11.37 10.24
C LYS A 20 -14.80 12.89 10.30
N ASN A 21 -15.14 13.53 11.42
CA ASN A 21 -14.94 14.97 11.62
C ASN A 21 -13.45 15.32 11.67
N TYR A 22 -12.62 14.50 12.35
CA TYR A 22 -11.17 14.71 12.39
C TYR A 22 -10.55 14.66 10.99
N ILE A 23 -10.93 13.65 10.17
CA ILE A 23 -10.49 13.54 8.78
C ILE A 23 -10.93 14.78 8.00
N GLN A 24 -12.20 15.19 8.12
CA GLN A 24 -12.72 16.38 7.41
C GLN A 24 -12.09 17.70 7.87
N GLU A 25 -11.79 17.84 9.15
CA GLU A 25 -11.32 19.12 9.71
C GLU A 25 -9.78 19.26 9.66
N LYS A 26 -9.06 18.14 9.77
CA LYS A 26 -7.60 18.14 9.91
C LYS A 26 -6.84 17.67 8.68
N LEU A 27 -7.34 16.64 7.98
CA LEU A 27 -6.63 15.99 6.89
C LEU A 27 -7.09 16.44 5.50
N ILE A 28 -8.30 17.04 5.39
CA ILE A 28 -8.69 17.69 4.13
C ILE A 28 -7.88 18.96 3.98
N ILE A 29 -7.08 19.04 2.93
CA ILE A 29 -6.32 20.24 2.59
C ILE A 29 -7.33 21.39 2.43
N LYS A 30 -7.26 22.41 3.29
CA LYS A 30 -7.91 23.69 3.01
C LYS A 30 -7.40 24.12 1.65
N LYS A 31 -8.24 24.01 0.62
CA LYS A 31 -7.91 24.28 -0.79
C LYS A 31 -6.93 25.42 -0.90
N ASN A 32 -5.65 25.10 -0.93
CA ASN A 32 -4.67 25.99 -1.53
C ASN A 32 -5.01 25.95 -3.02
N LYS A 33 -5.27 27.06 -3.64
CA LYS A 33 -5.81 27.18 -5.01
C LYS A 33 -4.99 26.44 -6.08
N ASN A 34 -3.87 25.82 -5.71
CA ASN A 34 -2.92 25.14 -6.59
C ASN A 34 -2.67 23.64 -6.23
N SER A 35 -3.34 23.05 -5.25
CA SER A 35 -3.21 21.60 -4.95
C SER A 35 -4.36 20.81 -5.57
N SER A 36 -4.04 19.77 -6.33
CA SER A 36 -5.00 18.80 -6.86
C SER A 36 -5.45 17.77 -5.80
N TYR A 37 -4.68 17.65 -4.70
CA TYR A 37 -4.94 16.66 -3.66
C TYR A 37 -6.05 17.09 -2.71
N LYS A 38 -6.83 16.11 -2.25
CA LYS A 38 -7.90 16.27 -1.26
C LYS A 38 -7.43 16.01 0.17
N TYR A 39 -6.43 15.13 0.31
CA TYR A 39 -5.85 14.73 1.59
C TYR A 39 -4.33 14.91 1.56
N SER A 40 -3.72 15.29 2.69
CA SER A 40 -2.26 15.38 2.85
C SER A 40 -1.86 14.88 4.24
N PRO A 41 -1.81 13.55 4.43
CA PRO A 41 -1.34 12.98 5.70
C PRO A 41 0.13 13.30 5.92
N GLU A 42 0.50 13.51 7.19
CA GLU A 42 1.89 13.74 7.60
C GLU A 42 2.51 12.50 8.25
N THR A 43 1.68 11.52 8.61
CA THR A 43 2.11 10.26 9.22
C THR A 43 1.46 9.06 8.54
N LYS A 44 2.09 7.90 8.69
CA LYS A 44 1.55 6.61 8.23
C LYS A 44 0.20 6.30 8.85
N GLU A 45 0.01 6.59 10.13
CA GLU A 45 -1.23 6.35 10.86
C GLU A 45 -2.37 7.17 10.26
N GLU A 46 -2.13 8.44 9.94
CA GLU A 46 -3.10 9.30 9.27
C GLU A 46 -3.45 8.76 7.88
N LEU A 47 -2.44 8.39 7.07
CA LEU A 47 -2.65 7.78 5.77
C LEU A 47 -3.49 6.50 5.87
N LYS A 48 -3.14 5.60 6.80
CA LYS A 48 -3.86 4.34 7.01
C LYS A 48 -5.33 4.56 7.39
N GLU A 49 -5.63 5.54 8.22
CA GLU A 49 -7.01 5.86 8.60
C GLU A 49 -7.80 6.45 7.41
N ILE A 50 -7.18 7.30 6.57
CA ILE A 50 -7.80 7.82 5.35
C ILE A 50 -8.15 6.66 4.40
N ILE A 51 -7.17 5.80 4.09
CA ILE A 51 -7.36 4.63 3.20
C ILE A 51 -8.49 3.75 3.72
N LYS A 52 -8.44 3.36 5.00
CA LYS A 52 -9.46 2.53 5.63
C LYS A 52 -10.86 3.12 5.53
N GLN A 53 -10.98 4.44 5.72
CA GLN A 53 -12.27 5.11 5.60
C GLN A 53 -12.73 5.16 4.14
N ARG A 54 -11.83 5.42 3.18
CA ARG A 54 -12.14 5.45 1.74
C ARG A 54 -12.57 4.08 1.23
N ILE A 55 -11.83 3.02 1.55
CA ILE A 55 -12.22 1.63 1.20
C ILE A 55 -13.60 1.30 1.79
N LYS A 56 -13.86 1.68 3.03
CA LYS A 56 -15.14 1.42 3.67
C LYS A 56 -16.32 2.17 3.03
N ASP A 57 -16.11 3.41 2.60
CA ASP A 57 -17.18 4.28 2.04
C ASP A 57 -17.38 4.03 0.53
N GLU A 58 -16.33 3.65 -0.21
CA GLU A 58 -16.30 3.64 -1.68
C GLU A 58 -15.94 2.25 -2.28
N GLY A 59 -15.49 1.29 -1.44
CA GLY A 59 -15.12 -0.07 -1.88
C GLY A 59 -13.64 -0.23 -2.19
N ASN A 60 -13.25 -1.47 -2.51
CA ASN A 60 -11.85 -1.87 -2.68
C ASN A 60 -11.20 -1.37 -3.99
N GLU A 61 -12.00 -0.94 -4.97
CA GLU A 61 -11.54 -0.38 -6.26
C GLU A 61 -11.43 1.15 -6.23
N VAL A 62 -11.45 1.76 -5.04
CA VAL A 62 -11.42 3.21 -4.88
C VAL A 62 -10.16 3.84 -5.43
N ASP A 63 -10.29 4.95 -6.17
CA ASP A 63 -9.17 5.80 -6.60
C ASP A 63 -8.67 6.63 -5.41
N LEU A 64 -7.40 6.43 -5.05
CA LEU A 64 -6.72 7.11 -3.93
C LEU A 64 -5.68 8.14 -4.41
N ASN A 65 -5.63 8.46 -5.70
CA ASN A 65 -4.68 9.42 -6.26
C ASN A 65 -4.94 10.87 -5.80
N ASP A 66 -6.05 11.12 -5.12
CA ASP A 66 -6.35 12.41 -4.47
C ASP A 66 -5.67 12.57 -3.09
N ILE A 67 -4.80 11.62 -2.69
CA ILE A 67 -4.02 11.66 -1.45
C ILE A 67 -2.57 12.04 -1.78
N ASP A 68 -2.08 13.14 -1.19
CA ASP A 68 -0.66 13.52 -1.24
C ASP A 68 0.13 12.66 -0.23
N VAL A 69 0.87 11.66 -0.73
CA VAL A 69 1.68 10.76 0.08
C VAL A 69 3.16 11.15 0.13
N SER A 70 3.56 12.25 -0.50
CA SER A 70 4.95 12.67 -0.66
C SER A 70 5.74 12.86 0.63
N LYS A 71 5.05 13.04 1.77
CA LYS A 71 5.68 13.16 3.09
C LYS A 71 5.88 11.82 3.82
N ILE A 72 5.35 10.73 3.28
CA ILE A 72 5.37 9.43 3.95
C ILE A 72 6.67 8.71 3.61
N THR A 73 7.39 8.27 4.64
CA THR A 73 8.65 7.53 4.50
C THR A 73 8.52 6.05 4.87
N ASP A 74 7.47 5.66 5.58
CA ASP A 74 7.15 4.28 5.96
C ASP A 74 5.73 3.92 5.48
N MET A 75 5.64 2.99 4.53
CA MET A 75 4.38 2.43 4.02
C MET A 75 4.19 0.97 4.43
N SER A 76 4.96 0.49 5.42
CA SER A 76 4.85 -0.90 5.85
C SER A 76 3.43 -1.22 6.33
N LYS A 77 2.91 -2.38 5.88
CA LYS A 77 1.59 -2.92 6.26
C LYS A 77 0.42 -1.95 6.03
N LEU A 78 0.49 -1.14 4.95
CA LEU A 78 -0.51 -0.12 4.69
C LEU A 78 -1.85 -0.72 4.27
N PHE A 79 -1.82 -1.77 3.43
CA PHE A 79 -3.02 -2.46 2.90
C PHE A 79 -3.15 -3.91 3.40
N VAL A 80 -2.41 -4.30 4.44
CA VAL A 80 -2.36 -5.68 4.93
C VAL A 80 -3.75 -6.31 5.12
N GLU A 81 -3.91 -7.55 4.60
CA GLU A 81 -5.14 -8.34 4.74
C GLU A 81 -6.40 -7.62 4.21
N THR A 82 -6.28 -6.88 3.10
CA THR A 82 -7.42 -6.22 2.44
C THR A 82 -7.61 -6.75 1.02
N ASP A 83 -8.82 -6.63 0.47
CA ASP A 83 -9.11 -6.91 -0.94
C ASP A 83 -8.84 -5.69 -1.84
N PHE A 84 -7.99 -4.74 -1.41
CA PHE A 84 -7.74 -3.51 -2.15
C PHE A 84 -7.13 -3.80 -3.53
N ASN A 85 -7.74 -3.22 -4.56
CA ASN A 85 -7.24 -3.21 -5.93
C ASN A 85 -7.55 -1.86 -6.62
N GLY A 86 -7.62 -0.78 -5.84
CA GLY A 86 -7.91 0.57 -6.34
C GLY A 86 -6.69 1.25 -6.96
N ASP A 87 -6.91 2.43 -7.53
CA ASP A 87 -5.88 3.17 -8.24
C ASP A 87 -4.99 3.99 -7.28
N ILE A 88 -3.69 3.73 -7.35
CA ILE A 88 -2.61 4.42 -6.62
C ILE A 88 -1.43 4.72 -7.55
N SER A 89 -1.65 4.70 -8.85
CA SER A 89 -0.61 4.76 -9.88
C SER A 89 0.18 6.09 -9.89
N THR A 90 -0.42 7.17 -9.38
CA THR A 90 0.23 8.49 -9.33
C THR A 90 0.78 8.86 -7.96
N TRP A 91 0.85 7.93 -7.02
CA TRP A 91 1.45 8.20 -5.73
C TRP A 91 2.94 8.53 -5.86
N ASP A 92 3.36 9.65 -5.27
CA ASP A 92 4.78 9.99 -5.11
C ASP A 92 5.36 9.24 -3.91
N VAL A 93 5.98 8.09 -4.19
CA VAL A 93 6.62 7.23 -3.18
C VAL A 93 8.13 7.46 -3.08
N SER A 94 8.67 8.49 -3.74
CA SER A 94 10.11 8.75 -3.84
C SER A 94 10.80 8.97 -2.49
N ASN A 95 10.06 9.33 -1.44
CA ASN A 95 10.60 9.48 -0.09
C ASN A 95 10.44 8.22 0.80
N VAL A 96 9.84 7.14 0.26
CA VAL A 96 9.60 5.92 1.04
C VAL A 96 10.88 5.11 1.16
N THR A 97 11.20 4.68 2.38
CA THR A 97 12.36 3.82 2.68
C THR A 97 11.95 2.42 3.12
N ASN A 98 10.71 2.24 3.59
CA ASN A 98 10.20 0.97 4.11
C ASN A 98 8.84 0.61 3.50
N MET A 99 8.80 -0.52 2.75
CA MET A 99 7.59 -1.08 2.15
C MET A 99 7.28 -2.50 2.67
N THR A 100 7.84 -2.88 3.83
CA THR A 100 7.64 -4.21 4.44
C THR A 100 6.15 -4.58 4.52
N GLY A 101 5.76 -5.68 3.87
CA GLY A 101 4.39 -6.20 3.90
C GLY A 101 3.31 -5.23 3.45
N MET A 102 3.64 -4.23 2.59
CA MET A 102 2.69 -3.18 2.22
C MET A 102 1.37 -3.73 1.70
N PHE A 103 1.42 -4.81 0.91
CA PHE A 103 0.26 -5.51 0.34
C PHE A 103 0.14 -6.96 0.83
N TYR A 104 0.75 -7.30 1.98
CA TYR A 104 0.69 -8.64 2.55
C TYR A 104 -0.76 -9.16 2.61
N GLU A 105 -1.02 -10.36 2.03
CA GLU A 105 -2.35 -10.97 1.91
C GLU A 105 -3.41 -10.10 1.16
N CYS A 106 -2.96 -9.20 0.28
CA CYS A 106 -3.88 -8.52 -0.65
C CYS A 106 -4.12 -9.40 -1.88
N THR A 107 -4.92 -10.46 -1.75
CA THR A 107 -5.06 -11.53 -2.76
C THR A 107 -5.50 -11.02 -4.13
N ASN A 108 -6.27 -9.93 -4.19
CA ASN A 108 -6.81 -9.34 -5.41
C ASN A 108 -5.95 -8.21 -5.99
N PHE A 109 -4.89 -7.78 -5.29
CA PHE A 109 -4.09 -6.63 -5.70
C PHE A 109 -3.36 -6.89 -7.03
N ASN A 110 -3.66 -6.07 -8.02
CA ASN A 110 -2.98 -6.07 -9.32
C ASN A 110 -3.04 -4.69 -10.00
N SER A 111 -3.12 -3.60 -9.22
CA SER A 111 -3.14 -2.24 -9.76
C SER A 111 -1.77 -1.81 -10.27
N ASP A 112 -1.77 -0.91 -11.24
CA ASP A 112 -0.54 -0.41 -11.87
C ASP A 112 0.30 0.43 -10.87
N ILE A 113 1.52 -0.01 -10.66
CA ILE A 113 2.54 0.65 -9.84
C ILE A 113 3.88 0.75 -10.58
N SER A 114 3.87 0.57 -11.90
CA SER A 114 5.07 0.53 -12.75
C SER A 114 5.88 1.83 -12.72
N ASN A 115 5.22 2.97 -12.46
CA ASN A 115 5.85 4.29 -12.45
C ASN A 115 6.33 4.74 -11.06
N TRP A 116 6.23 3.90 -10.05
CA TRP A 116 6.72 4.26 -8.72
C TRP A 116 8.24 4.42 -8.68
N ASP A 117 8.72 5.52 -8.13
CA ASP A 117 10.14 5.71 -7.81
C ASP A 117 10.44 5.06 -6.45
N VAL A 118 10.98 3.83 -6.49
CA VAL A 118 11.35 3.05 -5.31
C VAL A 118 12.83 3.14 -4.96
N SER A 119 13.56 4.05 -5.61
CA SER A 119 15.01 4.14 -5.52
C SER A 119 15.56 4.41 -4.11
N ASN A 120 14.73 4.92 -3.19
CA ASN A 120 15.10 5.12 -1.79
C ASN A 120 14.67 3.99 -0.84
N VAL A 121 13.97 2.95 -1.36
CA VAL A 121 13.50 1.85 -0.52
C VAL A 121 14.66 0.93 -0.13
N THR A 122 14.75 0.61 1.15
CA THR A 122 15.77 -0.31 1.70
C THR A 122 15.16 -1.63 2.16
N ASP A 123 13.86 -1.68 2.48
CA ASP A 123 13.20 -2.88 2.96
C ASP A 123 11.89 -3.15 2.20
N MET A 124 11.86 -4.29 1.47
CA MET A 124 10.71 -4.81 0.73
C MET A 124 10.27 -6.21 1.23
N TYR A 125 10.65 -6.58 2.48
CA TYR A 125 10.26 -7.88 3.04
C TYR A 125 8.76 -8.11 2.92
N GLY A 126 8.36 -9.23 2.29
CA GLY A 126 6.96 -9.65 2.16
C GLY A 126 6.03 -8.64 1.47
N MET A 127 6.56 -7.69 0.67
CA MET A 127 5.77 -6.59 0.12
C MET A 127 4.52 -7.05 -0.62
N PHE A 128 4.62 -8.15 -1.38
CA PHE A 128 3.52 -8.78 -2.13
C PHE A 128 3.23 -10.20 -1.66
N GLU A 129 3.66 -10.58 -0.46
CA GLU A 129 3.43 -11.92 0.07
C GLU A 129 1.93 -12.25 0.05
N GLU A 130 1.57 -13.40 -0.59
CA GLU A 130 0.21 -13.87 -0.81
C GLU A 130 -0.69 -12.94 -1.68
N CYS A 131 -0.09 -12.05 -2.49
CA CYS A 131 -0.80 -11.32 -3.54
C CYS A 131 -1.01 -12.23 -4.76
N GLU A 132 -2.01 -13.12 -4.71
CA GLU A 132 -2.18 -14.22 -5.69
C GLU A 132 -2.33 -13.73 -7.13
N LEU A 133 -2.99 -12.58 -7.36
CA LEU A 133 -3.25 -12.03 -8.69
C LEU A 133 -2.18 -11.04 -9.17
N PHE A 134 -1.23 -10.65 -8.32
CA PHE A 134 -0.23 -9.65 -8.68
C PHE A 134 0.64 -10.10 -9.87
N ASN A 135 0.64 -9.31 -10.93
CA ASN A 135 1.46 -9.52 -12.12
C ASN A 135 1.71 -8.22 -12.89
N GLN A 136 1.93 -7.09 -12.19
CA GLN A 136 2.26 -5.82 -12.83
C GLN A 136 3.72 -5.77 -13.25
N ASP A 137 4.00 -4.98 -14.27
CA ASP A 137 5.36 -4.76 -14.76
C ASP A 137 6.12 -3.81 -13.82
N ILE A 138 7.10 -4.36 -13.15
CA ILE A 138 7.98 -3.66 -12.23
C ILE A 138 9.46 -3.76 -12.65
N SER A 139 9.71 -4.13 -13.91
CA SER A 139 11.06 -4.30 -14.46
C SER A 139 11.91 -3.02 -14.36
N ASN A 140 11.26 -1.85 -14.43
CA ASN A 140 11.94 -0.55 -14.38
C ASN A 140 12.24 -0.04 -12.96
N TRP A 141 11.86 -0.77 -11.91
CA TRP A 141 12.15 -0.35 -10.55
C TRP A 141 13.65 -0.32 -10.26
N ASP A 142 14.16 0.79 -9.75
CA ASP A 142 15.52 0.85 -9.21
C ASP A 142 15.54 0.31 -7.78
N VAL A 143 15.91 -0.96 -7.65
CA VAL A 143 16.00 -1.67 -6.37
C VAL A 143 17.44 -1.71 -5.81
N SER A 144 18.33 -0.88 -6.36
CA SER A 144 19.76 -0.92 -6.03
C SER A 144 20.08 -0.60 -4.56
N ASN A 145 19.17 0.05 -3.83
CA ASN A 145 19.32 0.35 -2.42
C ASN A 145 18.62 -0.66 -1.49
N VAL A 146 17.92 -1.65 -2.05
CA VAL A 146 17.20 -2.63 -1.23
C VAL A 146 18.17 -3.61 -0.57
N GLU A 147 18.03 -3.80 0.74
CA GLU A 147 18.82 -4.71 1.56
C GLU A 147 18.06 -5.99 1.90
N ASN A 148 16.72 -5.95 1.91
CA ASN A 148 15.88 -7.07 2.30
C ASN A 148 14.71 -7.27 1.32
N MET A 149 14.68 -8.44 0.65
CA MET A 149 13.64 -8.92 -0.26
C MET A 149 13.07 -10.27 0.18
N GLY A 150 13.30 -10.69 1.43
CA GLY A 150 12.78 -11.96 1.94
C GLY A 150 11.26 -12.04 1.74
N SER A 151 10.77 -13.18 1.26
CA SER A 151 9.35 -13.45 0.99
C SER A 151 8.63 -12.43 0.09
N MET A 152 9.33 -11.54 -0.65
CA MET A 152 8.71 -10.43 -1.37
C MET A 152 7.57 -10.87 -2.30
N PHE A 153 7.71 -12.02 -2.96
CA PHE A 153 6.68 -12.60 -3.85
C PHE A 153 6.21 -13.99 -3.35
N TYR A 154 6.41 -14.30 -2.06
CA TYR A 154 5.95 -15.58 -1.52
C TYR A 154 4.48 -15.81 -1.86
N ARG A 155 4.17 -16.95 -2.52
CA ARG A 155 2.82 -17.31 -3.02
C ARG A 155 2.15 -16.30 -3.96
N CYS A 156 2.91 -15.43 -4.63
CA CYS A 156 2.40 -14.64 -5.76
C CYS A 156 2.16 -15.56 -6.98
N GLN A 157 1.06 -16.30 -6.98
CA GLN A 157 0.80 -17.39 -7.93
C GLN A 157 0.80 -16.95 -9.40
N SER A 158 0.43 -15.68 -9.67
CA SER A 158 0.31 -15.12 -11.01
C SER A 158 1.56 -14.39 -11.50
N PHE A 159 2.50 -14.06 -10.60
CA PHE A 159 3.67 -13.25 -10.94
C PHE A 159 4.58 -13.96 -11.93
N ASN A 160 4.87 -13.31 -13.06
CA ASN A 160 5.78 -13.79 -14.11
C ASN A 160 6.34 -12.64 -14.94
N LYS A 161 6.78 -11.54 -14.30
CA LYS A 161 7.42 -10.42 -14.99
C LYS A 161 8.91 -10.57 -14.98
N ASP A 162 9.54 -10.08 -16.04
CA ASP A 162 11.00 -10.02 -16.16
C ASP A 162 11.58 -9.00 -15.17
N ILE A 163 12.51 -9.47 -14.35
CA ILE A 163 13.24 -8.67 -13.36
C ILE A 163 14.75 -8.91 -13.47
N SER A 164 15.23 -9.43 -14.59
CA SER A 164 16.64 -9.77 -14.83
C SER A 164 17.58 -8.54 -14.75
N GLU A 165 17.04 -7.35 -15.00
CA GLU A 165 17.80 -6.10 -14.93
C GLU A 165 17.90 -5.50 -13.51
N TRP A 166 17.29 -6.12 -12.51
CA TRP A 166 17.37 -5.63 -11.14
C TRP A 166 18.78 -5.72 -10.56
N LYS A 167 19.25 -4.60 -10.02
CA LYS A 167 20.57 -4.51 -9.37
C LYS A 167 20.48 -4.88 -7.90
N VAL A 168 20.69 -6.15 -7.60
CA VAL A 168 20.48 -6.72 -6.26
C VAL A 168 21.77 -6.87 -5.44
N SER A 169 22.84 -6.16 -5.79
CA SER A 169 24.15 -6.31 -5.11
C SER A 169 24.15 -5.94 -3.63
N ASN A 170 23.20 -5.13 -3.17
CA ASN A 170 23.05 -4.74 -1.78
C ASN A 170 22.08 -5.64 -0.98
N VAL A 171 21.38 -6.55 -1.67
CA VAL A 171 20.41 -7.44 -0.98
C VAL A 171 21.14 -8.48 -0.16
N THR A 172 20.80 -8.54 1.12
CA THR A 172 21.39 -9.50 2.09
C THR A 172 20.44 -10.63 2.44
N ASP A 173 19.14 -10.45 2.16
CA ASP A 173 18.11 -11.46 2.45
C ASP A 173 17.11 -11.57 1.28
N MET A 174 17.02 -12.77 0.69
CA MET A 174 16.07 -13.17 -0.36
C MET A 174 15.37 -14.50 -0.01
N HIS A 175 15.32 -14.89 1.27
CA HIS A 175 14.74 -16.18 1.62
C HIS A 175 13.29 -16.27 1.16
N SER A 176 12.90 -17.42 0.62
CA SER A 176 11.53 -17.73 0.16
C SER A 176 10.92 -16.71 -0.83
N MET A 177 11.75 -15.88 -1.50
CA MET A 177 11.28 -14.77 -2.34
C MET A 177 10.27 -15.21 -3.40
N PHE A 178 10.45 -16.40 -4.01
CA PHE A 178 9.57 -16.94 -5.05
C PHE A 178 8.90 -18.26 -4.67
N ASP A 179 8.95 -18.66 -3.39
CA ASP A 179 8.30 -19.90 -2.95
C ASP A 179 6.78 -19.79 -3.19
N GLY A 180 6.22 -20.76 -3.90
CA GLY A 180 4.80 -20.74 -4.28
C GLY A 180 4.43 -19.83 -5.46
N CYS A 181 5.39 -19.20 -6.15
CA CYS A 181 5.16 -18.46 -7.41
C CYS A 181 4.94 -19.42 -8.58
N LEU A 182 3.73 -19.94 -8.73
CA LEU A 182 3.43 -21.06 -9.63
C LEU A 182 3.69 -20.76 -11.11
N LYS A 183 3.59 -19.50 -11.53
CA LYS A 183 3.78 -19.09 -12.94
C LYS A 183 5.17 -18.52 -13.20
N PHE A 184 5.97 -18.25 -12.18
CA PHE A 184 7.27 -17.61 -12.37
C PHE A 184 8.23 -18.52 -13.15
N ASN A 185 8.68 -18.06 -14.31
CA ASN A 185 9.57 -18.77 -15.22
C ASN A 185 10.46 -17.77 -15.99
N GLN A 186 11.06 -16.81 -15.30
CA GLN A 186 11.96 -15.82 -15.87
C GLN A 186 13.41 -16.11 -15.46
N ASP A 187 14.35 -15.67 -16.28
CA ASP A 187 15.76 -15.64 -15.92
C ASP A 187 15.99 -14.56 -14.85
N ILE A 188 16.87 -14.82 -13.86
CA ILE A 188 17.20 -13.92 -12.74
C ILE A 188 18.71 -13.92 -12.48
#